data_6c477a14e030081f9ac795b5045bf96a
#
_entry.id   6c477a14e030081f9ac795b5045bf96a
#
_cell.length_a   1.000
_cell.length_b   1.000
_cell.length_c   1.000
_cell.angle_alpha   90.00
_cell.angle_beta   90.00
_cell.angle_gamma   90.00
#
_symmetry.space_group_name_H-M   'P 1'
#
loop_
_entity.id
_entity.type
_entity.pdbx_description
1 polymer ?
#
loop_
_entity_poly.entity_id
_entity_poly.type
_entity_poly.pdbx_seq_one_letter_code
_entity_poly.pdbx_strand_id
1 'polypeptide(L)'
;GDVYKRQDQVVLAVAQGELTPGERLPTTRALAEDAGVNVMTVSKAYQLLKAEGYLVTDRRAGAVVRAPRGKAAGLSADQTARLKLLAGEARLAGLTLDDFVAACKAAFGETED
;
A
#
# COMPACT_ATOMS: atom_id res chain seq x y z
N GLY A 1 0.81 -17.35 -1.47
CA GLY A 1 0.42 -17.78 -2.80
C GLY A 1 0.21 -16.62 -3.75
N ASP A 2 -0.10 -16.95 -4.98
CA ASP A 2 -0.26 -15.96 -6.05
C ASP A 2 -1.38 -14.95 -5.76
N VAL A 3 -2.43 -15.37 -5.06
CA VAL A 3 -3.56 -14.50 -4.73
C VAL A 3 -3.10 -13.34 -3.84
N TYR A 4 -2.35 -13.64 -2.80
CA TYR A 4 -1.83 -12.62 -1.88
C TYR A 4 -0.84 -11.70 -2.58
N LYS A 5 0.00 -12.25 -3.42
CA LYS A 5 0.97 -11.48 -4.19
C LYS A 5 0.29 -10.48 -5.11
N ARG A 6 -0.82 -10.88 -5.73
CA ARG A 6 -1.61 -10.00 -6.60
C ARG A 6 -2.34 -8.92 -5.81
N GLN A 7 -2.82 -9.26 -4.61
CA GLN A 7 -3.42 -8.27 -3.71
C GLN A 7 -2.40 -7.22 -3.30
N ASP A 8 -1.17 -7.64 -2.99
CA ASP A 8 -0.09 -6.71 -2.65
C ASP A 8 0.22 -5.77 -3.81
N GLN A 9 0.19 -6.27 -5.05
CA GLN A 9 0.37 -5.44 -6.24
C GLN A 9 -0.71 -4.37 -6.35
N VAL A 10 -1.96 -4.71 -6.03
CA VAL A 10 -3.07 -3.75 -6.04
C VAL A 10 -2.87 -2.69 -4.96
N VAL A 11 -2.50 -3.10 -3.75
CA VAL A 11 -2.23 -2.18 -2.65
C VAL A 11 -1.12 -1.19 -3.04
N LEU A 12 -0.05 -1.71 -3.65
CA LEU A 12 1.04 -0.86 -4.11
C LEU A 12 0.59 0.11 -5.20
N ALA A 13 -0.24 -0.35 -6.14
CA ALA A 13 -0.76 0.51 -7.20
C ALA A 13 -1.61 1.66 -6.63
N VAL A 14 -2.43 1.36 -5.63
CA VAL A 14 -3.23 2.39 -4.94
C VAL A 14 -2.31 3.36 -4.21
N ALA A 15 -1.31 2.85 -3.49
CA ALA A 15 -0.40 3.67 -2.70
C ALA A 15 0.50 4.57 -3.56
N GLN A 16 0.80 4.17 -4.79
CA GLN A 16 1.63 4.95 -5.71
C GLN A 16 0.89 6.16 -6.28
N GLY A 17 -0.45 6.17 -6.25
CA GLY A 17 -1.21 7.35 -6.57
C GLY A 17 -1.04 8.38 -5.46
N GLU A 18 -1.32 9.66 -5.76
CA GLU A 18 -1.34 10.67 -4.72
C GLU A 18 -2.53 10.41 -3.82
N LEU A 19 -2.27 10.02 -2.56
CA LEU A 19 -3.32 9.68 -1.61
C LEU A 19 -3.84 10.94 -0.93
N THR A 20 -4.54 11.78 -1.70
CA THR A 20 -5.18 12.98 -1.17
C THR A 20 -6.52 12.59 -0.55
N PRO A 21 -6.81 13.03 0.69
CA PRO A 21 -8.10 12.73 1.31
C PRO A 21 -9.27 13.17 0.42
N GLY A 22 -10.24 12.29 0.26
CA GLY A 22 -11.41 12.55 -0.60
C GLY A 22 -11.19 12.25 -2.06
N GLU A 23 -9.97 11.91 -2.47
CA GLU A 23 -9.69 11.57 -3.85
C GLU A 23 -10.40 10.28 -4.25
N ARG A 24 -11.03 10.32 -5.42
CA ARG A 24 -11.71 9.15 -5.96
C ARG A 24 -10.68 8.16 -6.51
N LEU A 25 -10.83 6.91 -6.10
CA LEU A 25 -10.02 5.84 -6.66
C LEU A 25 -10.62 5.31 -7.95
N PRO A 26 -9.81 4.69 -8.82
CA PRO A 26 -10.33 4.03 -10.01
C PRO A 26 -11.38 2.99 -9.63
N THR A 27 -12.30 2.69 -10.54
CA THR A 27 -13.22 1.58 -10.34
C THR A 27 -12.43 0.28 -10.28
N THR A 28 -13.03 -0.75 -9.68
CA THR A 28 -12.38 -2.07 -9.63
C THR A 28 -12.05 -2.58 -11.03
N ARG A 29 -12.93 -2.34 -12.00
CA ARG A 29 -12.68 -2.75 -13.39
C ARG A 29 -11.53 -1.99 -14.02
N ALA A 30 -11.50 -0.68 -13.85
CA ALA A 30 -10.43 0.14 -14.43
C ALA A 30 -9.08 -0.24 -13.86
N LEU A 31 -9.01 -0.41 -12.53
CA LEU A 31 -7.75 -0.79 -11.90
C LEU A 31 -7.34 -2.20 -12.29
N ALA A 32 -8.30 -3.13 -12.43
CA ALA A 32 -8.01 -4.49 -12.86
C ALA A 32 -7.38 -4.51 -14.26
N GLU A 33 -7.92 -3.71 -15.18
CA GLU A 33 -7.35 -3.58 -16.52
C GLU A 33 -5.94 -2.99 -16.48
N ASP A 34 -5.74 -1.91 -15.73
CA ASP A 34 -4.44 -1.23 -15.64
C ASP A 34 -3.38 -2.13 -15.00
N ALA A 35 -3.74 -2.87 -13.96
CA ALA A 35 -2.80 -3.72 -13.25
C ALA A 35 -2.64 -5.11 -13.88
N GLY A 36 -3.50 -5.47 -14.85
CA GLY A 36 -3.46 -6.77 -15.48
C GLY A 36 -3.86 -7.91 -14.56
N VAL A 37 -4.79 -7.65 -13.63
CA VAL A 37 -5.26 -8.65 -12.65
C VAL A 37 -6.76 -8.82 -12.75
N ASN A 38 -7.29 -9.85 -12.09
CA ASN A 38 -8.71 -10.14 -12.06
C ASN A 38 -9.46 -9.09 -11.25
N VAL A 39 -10.67 -8.73 -11.68
CA VAL A 39 -11.54 -7.78 -10.96
C VAL A 39 -11.79 -8.21 -9.52
N MET A 40 -11.96 -9.51 -9.28
CA MET A 40 -12.18 -10.04 -7.92
C MET A 40 -10.98 -9.77 -7.02
N THR A 41 -9.78 -9.83 -7.57
CA THR A 41 -8.56 -9.52 -6.81
C THR A 41 -8.55 -8.06 -6.37
N VAL A 42 -8.92 -7.15 -7.26
CA VAL A 42 -9.03 -5.73 -6.95
C VAL A 42 -10.11 -5.49 -5.90
N SER A 43 -11.27 -6.13 -6.07
CA SER A 43 -12.39 -6.01 -5.14
C SER A 43 -11.99 -6.44 -3.72
N LYS A 44 -11.30 -7.56 -3.61
CA LYS A 44 -10.81 -8.04 -2.30
C LYS A 44 -9.80 -7.09 -1.68
N ALA A 45 -8.89 -6.55 -2.49
CA ALA A 45 -7.90 -5.58 -2.01
C ALA A 45 -8.59 -4.29 -1.51
N TYR A 46 -9.61 -3.81 -2.23
CA TYR A 46 -10.36 -2.63 -1.81
C TYR A 46 -11.11 -2.89 -0.50
N GLN A 47 -11.71 -4.09 -0.36
CA GLN A 47 -12.38 -4.47 0.89
C GLN A 47 -11.40 -4.48 2.06
N LEU A 48 -10.20 -5.00 1.84
CA LEU A 48 -9.16 -5.04 2.86
C LEU A 48 -8.74 -3.63 3.27
N LEU A 49 -8.49 -2.76 2.29
CA LEU A 49 -8.11 -1.37 2.55
C LEU A 49 -9.24 -0.61 3.27
N LYS A 50 -10.49 -0.91 2.93
CA LYS A 50 -11.66 -0.35 3.60
C LYS A 50 -11.73 -0.81 5.05
N ALA A 51 -11.50 -2.11 5.29
CA ALA A 51 -11.51 -2.66 6.65
C ALA A 51 -10.41 -2.05 7.51
N GLU A 52 -9.26 -1.72 6.91
CA GLU A 52 -8.16 -1.09 7.61
C GLU A 52 -8.34 0.42 7.77
N GLY A 53 -9.37 0.98 7.18
CA GLY A 53 -9.72 2.40 7.35
C GLY A 53 -9.07 3.35 6.36
N TYR A 54 -8.40 2.84 5.34
CA TYR A 54 -7.77 3.70 4.32
C TYR A 54 -8.73 4.19 3.26
N LEU A 55 -9.82 3.45 3.04
CA LEU A 55 -10.84 3.80 2.04
C LEU A 55 -12.21 3.86 2.69
N VAL A 56 -13.07 4.70 2.12
CA VAL A 56 -14.50 4.70 2.41
C VAL A 56 -15.25 4.61 1.10
N THR A 57 -16.47 4.10 1.13
CA THR A 57 -17.33 4.05 -0.05
C THR A 57 -18.38 5.14 0.03
N ASP A 58 -18.56 5.83 -1.08
CA ASP A 58 -19.58 6.86 -1.26
C ASP A 58 -20.47 6.42 -2.40
N ARG A 59 -21.78 6.57 -2.24
CA ARG A 59 -22.74 6.15 -3.28
C ARG A 59 -22.53 6.86 -4.62
N ARG A 60 -22.08 8.11 -4.57
CA ARG A 60 -21.87 8.91 -5.78
C ARG A 60 -20.46 8.77 -6.34
N ALA A 61 -19.47 8.79 -5.45
CA ALA A 61 -18.07 8.82 -5.84
C ALA A 61 -17.43 7.45 -5.93
N GLY A 62 -18.05 6.39 -5.37
CA GLY A 62 -17.45 5.08 -5.29
C GLY A 62 -16.44 5.00 -4.16
N ALA A 63 -15.29 4.39 -4.39
CA ALA A 63 -14.22 4.28 -3.39
C ALA A 63 -13.42 5.57 -3.36
N VAL A 64 -13.25 6.14 -2.18
CA VAL A 64 -12.47 7.37 -1.99
C VAL A 64 -11.46 7.19 -0.86
N VAL A 65 -10.37 7.93 -0.95
CA VAL A 65 -9.33 7.93 0.07
C VAL A 65 -9.88 8.61 1.33
N ARG A 66 -9.71 7.93 2.47
CA ARG A 66 -10.15 8.47 3.75
C ARG A 66 -9.09 9.40 4.32
N ALA A 67 -9.54 10.50 4.91
CA ALA A 67 -8.64 11.39 5.63
C ALA A 67 -8.04 10.67 6.85
N PRO A 68 -6.73 10.81 7.09
CA PRO A 68 -6.14 10.25 8.30
C PRO A 68 -6.79 10.83 9.55
N ARG A 69 -7.01 10.00 10.55
CA ARG A 69 -7.56 10.43 11.84
C ARG A 69 -6.44 10.89 12.77
N GLY A 70 -5.57 11.75 12.27
CA GLY A 70 -4.40 12.16 13.00
C GLY A 70 -3.22 11.24 12.70
N LYS A 71 -2.12 11.51 13.38
CA LYS A 71 -0.88 10.76 13.16
C LYS A 71 -0.95 9.41 13.87
N ALA A 72 -0.66 8.35 13.15
CA ALA A 72 -0.54 7.03 13.75
C ALA A 72 0.64 7.00 14.73
N ALA A 73 0.51 6.20 15.79
CA ALA A 73 1.57 6.07 16.80
C ALA A 73 2.82 5.37 16.23
N GLY A 74 2.66 4.68 15.11
CA GLY A 74 3.75 3.96 14.47
C GLY A 74 3.21 2.76 13.71
N LEU A 75 4.09 1.86 13.33
CA LEU A 75 3.71 0.63 12.64
C LEU A 75 3.00 -0.32 13.61
N SER A 76 2.06 -1.11 13.09
CA SER A 76 1.43 -2.18 13.86
C SER A 76 2.46 -3.25 14.22
N ALA A 77 2.10 -4.14 15.14
CA ALA A 77 2.97 -5.26 15.51
C ALA A 77 3.30 -6.14 14.29
N ASP A 78 2.31 -6.41 13.44
CA ASP A 78 2.50 -7.21 12.24
C ASP A 78 3.42 -6.50 11.24
N GLN A 79 3.21 -5.22 11.01
CA GLN A 79 4.07 -4.43 10.13
C GLN A 79 5.50 -4.36 10.67
N THR A 80 5.64 -4.19 11.98
CA THR A 80 6.96 -4.16 12.62
C THR A 80 7.68 -5.50 12.44
N ALA A 81 6.97 -6.61 12.57
CA ALA A 81 7.57 -7.93 12.36
C ALA A 81 8.06 -8.09 10.91
N ARG A 82 7.28 -7.63 9.94
CA ARG A 82 7.69 -7.69 8.53
C ARG A 82 8.89 -6.80 8.25
N LEU A 83 8.93 -5.63 8.86
CA LEU A 83 10.07 -4.72 8.73
C LEU A 83 11.34 -5.34 9.32
N LYS A 84 11.24 -5.96 10.50
CA LYS A 84 12.38 -6.62 11.14
C LYS A 84 12.92 -7.77 10.29
N LEU A 85 12.02 -8.55 9.68
CA LEU A 85 12.43 -9.64 8.79
C LEU A 85 13.17 -9.07 7.58
N LEU A 86 12.62 -8.05 6.96
CA LEU A 86 13.25 -7.42 5.79
C LEU A 86 14.61 -6.82 6.15
N ALA A 87 14.70 -6.15 7.29
CA ALA A 87 15.96 -5.59 7.77
C ALA A 87 17.00 -6.69 8.03
N GLY A 88 16.56 -7.82 8.60
CA GLY A 88 17.43 -8.98 8.80
C GLY A 88 17.95 -9.54 7.49
N GLU A 89 17.08 -9.67 6.51
CA GLU A 89 17.46 -10.14 5.17
C GLU A 89 18.47 -9.19 4.52
N ALA A 90 18.24 -7.88 4.63
CA ALA A 90 19.16 -6.87 4.09
C ALA A 90 20.53 -6.97 4.76
N ARG A 91 20.55 -7.18 6.06
CA ARG A 91 21.78 -7.33 6.83
C ARG A 91 22.56 -8.57 6.39
N LEU A 92 21.84 -9.68 6.20
CA LEU A 92 22.45 -10.92 5.71
C LEU A 92 22.99 -10.78 4.29
N ALA A 93 22.39 -9.91 3.49
CA ALA A 93 22.85 -9.61 2.14
C ALA A 93 24.05 -8.67 2.11
N GLY A 94 24.46 -8.15 3.26
CA GLY A 94 25.62 -7.26 3.36
C GLY A 94 25.32 -5.78 3.24
N LEU A 95 24.04 -5.40 3.25
CA LEU A 95 23.66 -3.99 3.19
C LEU A 95 23.97 -3.29 4.53
N THR A 96 24.42 -2.05 4.42
CA THR A 96 24.62 -1.20 5.60
C THR A 96 23.31 -0.58 6.04
N LEU A 97 23.28 -0.01 7.24
CA LEU A 97 22.12 0.75 7.70
C LEU A 97 21.78 1.90 6.75
N ASP A 98 22.80 2.62 6.28
CA ASP A 98 22.59 3.73 5.33
C ASP A 98 21.95 3.25 4.04
N ASP A 99 22.39 2.09 3.53
CA ASP A 99 21.77 1.48 2.34
C ASP A 99 20.32 1.16 2.58
N PHE A 100 20.01 0.59 3.74
CA PHE A 100 18.65 0.22 4.09
C PHE A 100 17.75 1.46 4.26
N VAL A 101 18.26 2.49 4.92
CA VAL A 101 17.52 3.75 5.08
C VAL A 101 17.23 4.37 3.72
N ALA A 102 18.21 4.37 2.80
CA ALA A 102 18.00 4.88 1.44
C ALA A 102 16.90 4.10 0.71
N ALA A 103 16.91 2.77 0.86
CA ALA A 103 15.87 1.94 0.27
C ALA A 103 14.49 2.25 0.86
N CYS A 104 14.41 2.50 2.17
CA CYS A 104 13.16 2.87 2.82
C CYS A 104 12.63 4.21 2.30
N LYS A 105 13.51 5.19 2.15
CA LYS A 105 13.11 6.49 1.59
C LYS A 105 12.58 6.34 0.17
N ALA A 106 13.26 5.57 -0.66
CA ALA A 106 12.83 5.32 -2.03
C ALA A 106 11.46 4.62 -2.05
N ALA A 107 11.28 3.63 -1.18
CA ALA A 107 10.02 2.89 -1.10
C ALA A 107 8.86 3.79 -0.65
N PHE A 108 9.13 4.75 0.22
CA PHE A 108 8.12 5.67 0.72
C PHE A 108 7.75 6.75 -0.30
N GLY A 109 8.60 6.94 -1.30
CA GLY A 109 8.35 7.93 -2.34
C GLY A 109 9.14 9.22 -2.17
N GLU A 110 10.04 9.28 -1.18
CA GLU A 110 10.92 10.43 -1.01
C GLU A 110 12.14 10.27 -1.91
N THR A 111 12.42 11.31 -2.71
CA THR A 111 13.61 11.35 -3.52
C THR A 111 14.64 12.26 -2.84
N GLU A 112 15.88 11.80 -2.79
CA GLU A 112 16.96 12.65 -2.33
C GLU A 112 17.38 13.59 -3.48
N ASP A 113 17.31 14.86 -3.21
CA ASP A 113 17.84 15.86 -4.14
C ASP A 113 19.32 16.11 -3.86
#